data_b375cf205fbfc234bfb6b67adb828c6a
#
_entry.id   b375cf205fbfc234bfb6b67adb828c6a
#
_cell.length_a   1.000
_cell.length_b   1.000
_cell.length_c   1.000
_cell.angle_alpha   90.00
_cell.angle_beta   90.00
_cell.angle_gamma   90.00
#
_symmetry.space_group_name_H-M   'P 1'
#
loop_
_entity.id
_entity.type
_entity.pdbx_description
1 polymer ?
#
loop_
_entity_poly.entity_id
_entity_poly.type
_entity_poly.pdbx_seq_one_letter_code
_entity_poly.pdbx_strand_id
1 'polypeptide(L)'
;VAPAEMGWGTHERWMPANAHVHADDGPCNQICLAQPGMETWVRSWVPSGEILGMIIRHGESYTMSNHLTVRDESGKAIYRPTVHYSYCPSNEAINSVLELRMRNWERQPEQRIMNNEIISGRDELGVLLLGHDYTGWWTGTRLSIDEARSIVDGQSATTLQVAGSVIAAFKWMVASPNEGVCVPDDLPWKSVLADARPYIGEIHSAPTDWDPLKTRNDLFPGFGNTSRLDLTDPWQFKNFLSPTPS
;
A
#
# COMPACT_ATOMS: atom_id res chain seq x y z
N VAL A 1 9.86 -9.85 -9.60
CA VAL A 1 8.97 -8.96 -10.35
C VAL A 1 7.57 -9.56 -10.29
N ALA A 2 6.73 -9.06 -9.38
CA ALA A 2 5.34 -9.47 -9.26
C ALA A 2 4.44 -8.54 -10.09
N PRO A 3 3.30 -9.02 -10.60
CA PRO A 3 2.32 -8.15 -11.23
C PRO A 3 1.77 -7.13 -10.21
N ALA A 4 1.17 -6.05 -10.70
CA ALA A 4 0.41 -5.15 -9.85
C ALA A 4 -0.87 -5.87 -9.39
N GLU A 5 -1.01 -6.08 -8.10
CA GLU A 5 -2.13 -6.80 -7.50
C GLU A 5 -2.85 -5.97 -6.45
N MET A 6 -4.16 -6.13 -6.37
CA MET A 6 -5.01 -5.36 -5.46
C MET A 6 -6.34 -6.06 -5.14
N GLY A 7 -6.96 -5.69 -4.04
CA GLY A 7 -8.35 -6.01 -3.76
C GLY A 7 -9.27 -5.11 -4.61
N TRP A 8 -10.30 -5.70 -5.24
CA TRP A 8 -11.16 -4.98 -6.19
C TRP A 8 -12.54 -4.70 -5.62
N GLY A 9 -12.92 -3.42 -5.64
CA GLY A 9 -14.14 -2.93 -5.05
C GLY A 9 -15.39 -3.12 -5.91
N THR A 10 -16.54 -3.21 -5.25
CA THR A 10 -17.84 -3.33 -5.93
C THR A 10 -18.34 -2.01 -6.53
N HIS A 11 -17.74 -0.88 -6.14
CA HIS A 11 -18.07 0.45 -6.67
C HIS A 11 -17.37 0.77 -7.99
N GLU A 12 -16.38 -0.03 -8.37
CA GLU A 12 -15.59 0.20 -9.59
C GLU A 12 -16.45 0.01 -10.84
N ARG A 13 -16.47 1.03 -11.66
CA ARG A 13 -17.26 1.08 -12.92
C ARG A 13 -16.43 0.68 -14.14
N TRP A 14 -15.12 0.53 -14.00
CA TRP A 14 -14.21 0.26 -15.08
C TRP A 14 -13.13 -0.72 -14.64
N MET A 15 -13.04 -1.83 -15.35
CA MET A 15 -11.96 -2.82 -15.18
C MET A 15 -10.84 -2.52 -16.19
N PRO A 16 -9.58 -2.45 -15.78
CA PRO A 16 -8.47 -2.34 -16.73
C PRO A 16 -8.48 -3.50 -17.74
N ALA A 17 -8.24 -3.18 -19.03
CA ALA A 17 -8.28 -4.19 -20.09
C ALA A 17 -7.24 -5.31 -19.93
N ASN A 18 -6.15 -5.03 -19.22
CA ASN A 18 -5.10 -5.99 -18.90
C ASN A 18 -5.26 -6.62 -17.50
N ALA A 19 -6.43 -6.47 -16.88
CA ALA A 19 -6.70 -7.06 -15.58
C ALA A 19 -7.11 -8.53 -15.72
N HIS A 20 -6.58 -9.35 -14.81
CA HIS A 20 -6.97 -10.73 -14.61
C HIS A 20 -7.56 -10.90 -13.21
N VAL A 21 -8.71 -11.56 -13.12
CA VAL A 21 -9.35 -11.88 -11.85
C VAL A 21 -8.78 -13.20 -11.35
N HIS A 22 -8.23 -13.20 -10.14
CA HIS A 22 -7.84 -14.44 -9.47
C HIS A 22 -9.11 -15.08 -8.86
N ALA A 23 -9.60 -16.13 -9.51
CA ALA A 23 -10.86 -16.79 -9.11
C ALA A 23 -10.65 -17.88 -8.07
N ASP A 24 -9.50 -18.55 -8.06
CA ASP A 24 -9.33 -19.84 -7.39
C ASP A 24 -8.49 -19.76 -6.10
N ASP A 25 -7.65 -18.74 -5.95
CA ASP A 25 -6.73 -18.63 -4.81
C ASP A 25 -7.07 -17.37 -4.00
N GLY A 26 -7.99 -17.46 -3.07
CA GLY A 26 -8.27 -16.39 -2.15
C GLY A 26 -9.72 -15.88 -2.18
N PRO A 27 -10.00 -14.67 -1.67
CA PRO A 27 -11.36 -14.17 -1.42
C PRO A 27 -12.17 -13.78 -2.68
N CYS A 28 -11.75 -14.12 -3.88
CA CYS A 28 -12.42 -13.83 -5.17
C CYS A 28 -12.66 -12.34 -5.45
N ASN A 29 -12.01 -11.46 -4.73
CA ASN A 29 -12.04 -10.00 -4.88
C ASN A 29 -10.71 -9.42 -5.35
N GLN A 30 -9.79 -10.28 -5.73
CA GLN A 30 -8.44 -9.94 -6.11
C GLN A 30 -8.32 -9.85 -7.63
N ILE A 31 -7.66 -8.80 -8.09
CA ILE A 31 -7.24 -8.68 -9.50
C ILE A 31 -5.74 -8.45 -9.57
N CYS A 32 -5.13 -8.85 -10.68
CA CYS A 32 -3.80 -8.41 -11.07
C CYS A 32 -3.82 -7.77 -12.45
N LEU A 33 -2.92 -6.81 -12.66
CA LEU A 33 -2.67 -6.24 -13.98
C LEU A 33 -1.53 -7.02 -14.64
N ALA A 34 -1.63 -7.25 -15.96
CA ALA A 34 -0.58 -7.91 -16.74
C ALA A 34 0.62 -6.97 -16.97
N GLN A 35 1.11 -6.36 -15.90
CA GLN A 35 2.30 -5.51 -15.90
C GLN A 35 2.97 -5.53 -14.52
N PRO A 36 4.29 -5.29 -14.43
CA PRO A 36 5.00 -5.26 -13.16
C PRO A 36 4.42 -4.22 -12.20
N GLY A 37 4.28 -4.58 -10.92
CA GLY A 37 3.83 -3.66 -9.89
C GLY A 37 4.74 -2.44 -9.76
N MET A 38 6.05 -2.64 -9.90
CA MET A 38 7.06 -1.56 -9.88
C MET A 38 7.00 -0.63 -11.12
N GLU A 39 6.19 -0.94 -12.11
CA GLU A 39 5.91 -0.08 -13.27
C GLU A 39 4.49 0.48 -13.25
N THR A 40 3.70 0.14 -12.25
CA THR A 40 2.31 0.61 -12.08
C THR A 40 2.27 1.68 -11.01
N TRP A 41 2.23 2.93 -11.43
CA TRP A 41 2.29 4.08 -10.54
C TRP A 41 0.91 4.62 -10.21
N VAL A 42 0.69 4.89 -8.93
CA VAL A 42 -0.53 5.52 -8.42
C VAL A 42 -0.19 6.74 -7.59
N ARG A 43 -1.08 7.71 -7.62
CA ARG A 43 -1.06 8.85 -6.71
C ARG A 43 -1.65 8.42 -5.37
N SER A 44 -1.07 8.90 -4.31
CA SER A 44 -1.56 8.71 -2.95
C SER A 44 -1.14 9.89 -2.08
N TRP A 45 -1.43 9.82 -0.80
CA TRP A 45 -1.11 10.89 0.13
C TRP A 45 -0.67 10.30 1.48
N VAL A 46 0.30 10.94 2.08
CA VAL A 46 0.79 10.73 3.45
C VAL A 46 0.89 12.07 4.16
N PRO A 47 1.07 12.14 5.49
CA PRO A 47 1.15 13.42 6.20
C PRO A 47 2.22 14.40 5.68
N SER A 48 3.28 13.91 5.07
CA SER A 48 4.29 14.76 4.41
C SER A 48 3.84 15.33 3.06
N GLY A 49 2.71 14.90 2.50
CA GLY A 49 2.13 15.40 1.26
C GLY A 49 1.74 14.32 0.26
N GLU A 50 1.46 14.76 -0.97
CA GLU A 50 1.13 13.84 -2.07
C GLU A 50 2.37 13.02 -2.47
N ILE A 51 2.15 11.73 -2.73
CA ILE A 51 3.17 10.80 -3.19
C ILE A 51 2.77 10.14 -4.51
N LEU A 52 3.79 9.71 -5.25
CA LEU A 52 3.66 8.80 -6.36
C LEU A 52 4.27 7.47 -5.97
N GLY A 53 3.44 6.45 -5.81
CA GLY A 53 3.86 5.13 -5.34
C GLY A 53 3.65 4.04 -6.38
N MET A 54 4.41 2.96 -6.25
CA MET A 54 4.25 1.75 -7.04
C MET A 54 3.22 0.82 -6.40
N ILE A 55 2.41 0.14 -7.20
CA ILE A 55 1.54 -0.92 -6.68
C ILE A 55 2.36 -2.19 -6.52
N ILE A 56 2.76 -2.48 -5.30
CA ILE A 56 3.41 -3.75 -5.00
C ILE A 56 2.40 -4.77 -4.48
N ARG A 57 2.67 -6.04 -4.74
CA ARG A 57 1.90 -7.13 -4.16
C ARG A 57 2.08 -7.15 -2.65
N HIS A 58 0.98 -7.01 -1.92
CA HIS A 58 0.95 -7.06 -0.47
C HIS A 58 -0.33 -7.75 0.01
N GLY A 59 -0.20 -8.71 0.93
CA GLY A 59 -1.31 -9.56 1.38
C GLY A 59 -2.48 -8.77 1.97
N GLU A 60 -2.19 -7.68 2.66
CA GLU A 60 -3.18 -6.81 3.28
C GLU A 60 -4.16 -6.18 2.27
N SER A 61 -3.76 -6.01 1.01
CA SER A 61 -4.68 -5.53 -0.03
C SER A 61 -5.88 -6.45 -0.23
N TYR A 62 -5.71 -7.74 0.01
CA TYR A 62 -6.77 -8.74 -0.13
C TYR A 62 -7.51 -9.00 1.17
N THR A 63 -6.77 -9.16 2.26
CA THR A 63 -7.36 -9.49 3.56
C THR A 63 -8.22 -8.34 4.06
N MET A 64 -7.76 -7.08 3.99
CA MET A 64 -8.57 -5.91 4.32
C MET A 64 -9.77 -5.74 3.39
N SER A 65 -9.59 -5.94 2.08
CA SER A 65 -10.70 -5.86 1.14
C SER A 65 -11.79 -6.90 1.47
N ASN A 66 -11.39 -8.12 1.81
CA ASN A 66 -12.31 -9.17 2.23
C ASN A 66 -12.95 -8.89 3.61
N HIS A 67 -12.15 -8.48 4.59
CA HIS A 67 -12.60 -8.16 5.94
C HIS A 67 -13.67 -7.04 5.94
N LEU A 68 -13.49 -6.04 5.09
CA LEU A 68 -14.42 -4.91 4.94
C LEU A 68 -15.60 -5.21 3.99
N THR A 69 -15.72 -6.42 3.45
CA THR A 69 -16.80 -6.79 2.56
C THR A 69 -18.10 -6.99 3.34
N VAL A 70 -19.13 -6.24 2.97
CA VAL A 70 -20.49 -6.45 3.46
C VAL A 70 -21.23 -7.39 2.51
N ARG A 71 -21.86 -8.43 3.05
CA ARG A 71 -22.58 -9.44 2.27
C ARG A 71 -24.06 -9.43 2.63
N ASP A 72 -24.90 -9.79 1.66
CA ASP A 72 -26.31 -10.05 1.90
C ASP A 72 -26.54 -11.46 2.50
N GLU A 73 -27.80 -11.79 2.76
CA GLU A 73 -28.21 -13.08 3.33
C GLU A 73 -27.85 -14.29 2.42
N SER A 74 -27.65 -14.06 1.13
CA SER A 74 -27.21 -15.10 0.17
C SER A 74 -25.69 -15.28 0.15
N GLY A 75 -24.93 -14.43 0.88
CA GLY A 75 -23.48 -14.40 0.87
C GLY A 75 -22.86 -13.57 -0.25
N LYS A 76 -23.67 -12.91 -1.08
CA LYS A 76 -23.20 -12.04 -2.16
C LYS A 76 -22.67 -10.72 -1.60
N ALA A 77 -21.51 -10.29 -2.08
CA ALA A 77 -20.96 -9.00 -1.73
C ALA A 77 -21.84 -7.85 -2.27
N ILE A 78 -22.40 -7.04 -1.36
CA ILE A 78 -23.17 -5.83 -1.68
C ILE A 78 -22.31 -4.58 -1.60
N TYR A 79 -21.22 -4.63 -0.82
CA TYR A 79 -20.19 -3.60 -0.73
C TYR A 79 -18.84 -4.25 -0.50
N ARG A 80 -17.81 -3.73 -1.15
CA ARG A 80 -16.40 -4.05 -0.93
C ARG A 80 -15.56 -2.87 -1.40
N PRO A 81 -14.58 -2.39 -0.61
CA PRO A 81 -13.67 -1.35 -1.05
C PRO A 81 -12.63 -1.89 -2.05
N THR A 82 -12.11 -1.00 -2.91
CA THR A 82 -10.82 -1.23 -3.57
C THR A 82 -9.72 -0.96 -2.57
N VAL A 83 -8.77 -1.90 -2.45
CA VAL A 83 -7.60 -1.75 -1.57
C VAL A 83 -6.35 -2.05 -2.36
N HIS A 84 -5.43 -1.10 -2.42
CA HIS A 84 -4.13 -1.29 -3.05
C HIS A 84 -3.02 -0.76 -2.15
N TYR A 85 -1.84 -1.36 -2.26
CA TYR A 85 -0.65 -0.89 -1.57
C TYR A 85 0.08 0.11 -2.47
N SER A 86 0.26 1.34 -2.00
CA SER A 86 1.02 2.38 -2.69
C SER A 86 2.37 2.54 -2.01
N TYR A 87 3.43 2.03 -2.64
CA TYR A 87 4.78 2.08 -2.12
C TYR A 87 5.60 3.18 -2.79
N CYS A 88 5.98 4.18 -2.02
CA CYS A 88 6.84 5.27 -2.47
C CYS A 88 8.26 5.08 -1.89
N PRO A 89 9.17 4.41 -2.62
CA PRO A 89 10.54 4.20 -2.17
C PRO A 89 11.38 5.48 -2.35
N SER A 90 12.62 5.45 -1.84
CA SER A 90 13.60 6.50 -2.11
C SER A 90 13.97 6.58 -3.59
N ASN A 91 14.50 7.73 -4.01
CA ASN A 91 14.99 7.91 -5.39
C ASN A 91 16.08 6.91 -5.75
N GLU A 92 16.93 6.54 -4.82
CA GLU A 92 17.99 5.55 -5.00
C GLU A 92 17.43 4.17 -5.30
N ALA A 93 16.35 3.78 -4.61
CA ALA A 93 15.65 2.53 -4.88
C ALA A 93 14.96 2.56 -6.25
N ILE A 94 14.37 3.68 -6.65
CA ILE A 94 13.79 3.86 -8.00
C ILE A 94 14.88 3.71 -9.06
N ASN A 95 16.04 4.35 -8.89
CA ASN A 95 17.18 4.22 -9.80
C ASN A 95 17.66 2.77 -9.92
N SER A 96 17.69 2.03 -8.80
CA SER A 96 18.03 0.60 -8.80
C SER A 96 17.03 -0.25 -9.57
N VAL A 97 15.73 0.08 -9.49
CA VAL A 97 14.67 -0.60 -10.29
C VAL A 97 14.82 -0.29 -11.78
N LEU A 98 15.17 0.96 -12.15
CA LEU A 98 15.44 1.33 -13.53
C LEU A 98 16.65 0.59 -14.08
N GLU A 99 17.74 0.47 -13.32
CA GLU A 99 18.90 -0.36 -13.69
C GLU A 99 18.49 -1.82 -13.91
N LEU A 100 17.72 -2.41 -13.00
CA LEU A 100 17.22 -3.78 -13.14
C LEU A 100 16.42 -3.97 -14.43
N ARG A 101 15.58 -2.99 -14.78
CA ARG A 101 14.83 -2.98 -16.05
C ARG A 101 15.76 -2.94 -17.26
N MET A 102 16.78 -2.08 -17.25
CA MET A 102 17.78 -2.00 -18.32
C MET A 102 18.56 -3.30 -18.50
N ARG A 103 18.68 -4.10 -17.46
CA ARG A 103 19.29 -5.43 -17.46
C ARG A 103 18.30 -6.57 -17.80
N ASN A 104 17.16 -6.24 -18.41
CA ASN A 104 16.11 -7.21 -18.73
C ASN A 104 15.66 -8.02 -17.51
N TRP A 105 15.55 -7.39 -16.33
CA TRP A 105 15.16 -8.01 -15.06
C TRP A 105 16.15 -9.06 -14.53
N GLU A 106 17.34 -9.11 -15.08
CA GLU A 106 18.40 -9.95 -14.55
C GLU A 106 18.99 -9.32 -13.29
N ARG A 107 18.92 -10.06 -12.19
CA ARG A 107 19.45 -9.59 -10.90
C ARG A 107 20.95 -9.44 -10.94
N GLN A 108 21.47 -8.52 -10.14
CA GLN A 108 22.89 -8.37 -9.90
C GLN A 108 23.48 -9.66 -9.33
N PRO A 109 24.69 -10.06 -9.75
CA PRO A 109 25.33 -11.30 -9.27
C PRO A 109 25.69 -11.23 -7.79
N GLU A 110 26.02 -10.04 -7.30
CA GLU A 110 26.38 -9.82 -5.89
C GLU A 110 25.26 -9.09 -5.16
N GLN A 111 24.99 -9.55 -3.94
CA GLN A 111 24.02 -8.93 -3.03
C GLN A 111 24.77 -8.36 -1.83
N ARG A 112 24.33 -7.18 -1.38
CA ARG A 112 24.85 -6.51 -0.20
C ARG A 112 23.73 -6.11 0.74
N ILE A 113 23.92 -6.36 2.02
CA ILE A 113 23.04 -5.84 3.06
C ILE A 113 23.59 -4.46 3.47
N MET A 114 22.70 -3.46 3.47
CA MET A 114 23.05 -2.11 3.91
C MET A 114 23.29 -2.08 5.44
N ASN A 115 24.31 -1.34 5.85
CA ASN A 115 24.61 -1.03 7.24
C ASN A 115 24.88 0.47 7.31
N ASN A 116 24.11 1.22 8.05
CA ASN A 116 24.32 2.66 8.30
C ASN A 116 24.45 3.58 7.08
N GLU A 117 24.22 3.11 5.84
CA GLU A 117 24.29 3.93 4.65
C GLU A 117 23.10 4.87 4.49
N ILE A 118 21.97 4.61 5.14
CA ILE A 118 20.84 5.53 5.18
C ILE A 118 21.20 6.68 6.10
N ILE A 119 21.33 7.87 5.53
CA ILE A 119 21.79 9.07 6.27
C ILE A 119 20.66 9.97 6.75
N SER A 120 19.47 9.88 6.16
CA SER A 120 18.31 10.68 6.55
C SER A 120 17.02 10.06 6.01
N GLY A 121 15.89 10.58 6.46
CA GLY A 121 14.56 10.20 6.00
C GLY A 121 13.71 9.59 7.10
N ARG A 122 12.48 9.29 6.74
CA ARG A 122 11.49 8.63 7.61
C ARG A 122 10.59 7.73 6.81
N ASP A 123 10.04 6.74 7.49
CA ASP A 123 8.91 5.96 7.02
C ASP A 123 7.60 6.58 7.51
N GLU A 124 6.64 6.66 6.62
CA GLU A 124 5.23 6.95 6.91
C GLU A 124 4.42 5.73 6.43
N LEU A 125 4.14 4.84 7.34
CA LEU A 125 3.45 3.58 7.08
C LEU A 125 2.05 3.63 7.66
N GLY A 126 1.03 3.60 6.80
CA GLY A 126 -0.34 3.78 7.27
C GLY A 126 -1.39 3.44 6.23
N VAL A 127 -2.63 3.68 6.61
CA VAL A 127 -3.82 3.49 5.79
C VAL A 127 -4.45 4.85 5.50
N LEU A 128 -4.70 5.12 4.23
CA LEU A 128 -5.49 6.25 3.75
C LEU A 128 -6.88 5.77 3.39
N LEU A 129 -7.87 6.16 4.18
CA LEU A 129 -9.29 5.87 3.95
C LEU A 129 -9.91 7.01 3.15
N LEU A 130 -10.58 6.67 2.05
CA LEU A 130 -11.16 7.64 1.12
C LEU A 130 -12.60 7.25 0.77
N GLY A 131 -13.40 8.22 0.34
CA GLY A 131 -14.77 7.98 -0.13
C GLY A 131 -15.83 7.87 0.97
N HIS A 132 -15.57 8.41 2.14
CA HIS A 132 -16.51 8.54 3.26
C HIS A 132 -16.87 10.02 3.52
N ASP A 133 -17.83 10.26 4.40
CA ASP A 133 -18.38 11.60 4.68
C ASP A 133 -17.37 12.60 5.27
N TYR A 134 -16.23 12.12 5.74
CA TYR A 134 -15.14 12.94 6.29
C TYR A 134 -14.04 13.28 5.27
N THR A 135 -14.33 13.13 3.98
CA THR A 135 -13.42 13.33 2.84
C THR A 135 -12.32 12.27 2.75
N GLY A 136 -11.25 12.40 3.47
CA GLY A 136 -10.19 11.41 3.62
C GLY A 136 -9.67 11.38 5.04
N TRP A 137 -9.13 10.24 5.44
CA TRP A 137 -8.53 10.04 6.76
C TRP A 137 -7.28 9.18 6.66
N TRP A 138 -6.16 9.68 7.13
CA TRP A 138 -4.94 8.90 7.22
C TRP A 138 -4.67 8.49 8.66
N THR A 139 -4.32 7.23 8.88
CA THR A 139 -3.86 6.73 10.17
C THR A 139 -2.68 5.78 9.97
N GLY A 140 -1.65 5.94 10.80
CA GLY A 140 -0.45 5.13 10.68
C GLY A 140 0.65 5.59 11.62
N THR A 141 1.88 5.23 11.31
CA THR A 141 3.07 5.51 12.10
C THR A 141 4.09 6.29 11.30
N ARG A 142 4.89 7.08 12.01
CA ARG A 142 5.98 7.89 11.47
C ARG A 142 7.24 7.58 12.27
N LEU A 143 8.29 7.15 11.60
CA LEU A 143 9.55 6.79 12.24
C LEU A 143 10.72 7.27 11.38
N SER A 144 11.55 8.15 11.93
CA SER A 144 12.79 8.60 11.27
C SER A 144 13.92 7.60 11.45
N ILE A 145 14.95 7.71 10.61
CA ILE A 145 16.15 6.89 10.72
C ILE A 145 16.88 7.12 12.06
N ASP A 146 16.92 8.36 12.55
CA ASP A 146 17.57 8.71 13.81
C ASP A 146 16.83 8.12 15.00
N GLU A 147 15.50 8.22 15.02
CA GLU A 147 14.66 7.58 16.03
C GLU A 147 14.82 6.06 16.02
N ALA A 148 14.78 5.44 14.84
CA ALA A 148 14.95 3.99 14.71
C ALA A 148 16.30 3.53 15.29
N ARG A 149 17.40 4.23 14.99
CA ARG A 149 18.73 3.94 15.52
C ARG A 149 18.87 4.22 17.01
N SER A 150 18.11 5.16 17.55
CA SER A 150 18.08 5.40 19.00
C SER A 150 17.42 4.23 19.76
N ILE A 151 16.53 3.49 19.11
CA ILE A 151 15.85 2.32 19.67
C ILE A 151 16.71 1.06 19.49
N VAL A 152 17.19 0.83 18.27
CA VAL A 152 18.06 -0.30 17.94
C VAL A 152 19.16 0.16 16.99
N ASP A 153 20.40 0.10 17.45
CA ASP A 153 21.58 0.50 16.66
C ASP A 153 21.66 -0.24 15.32
N GLY A 154 22.04 0.46 14.27
CA GLY A 154 22.20 -0.08 12.92
C GLY A 154 20.90 -0.41 12.17
N GLN A 155 19.73 -0.23 12.77
CA GLN A 155 18.45 -0.54 12.11
C GLN A 155 17.93 0.60 11.24
N SER A 156 17.17 0.24 10.21
CA SER A 156 16.36 1.19 9.43
C SER A 156 14.95 1.33 10.04
N ALA A 157 14.28 2.43 9.72
CA ALA A 157 12.92 2.68 10.18
C ALA A 157 11.96 1.57 9.71
N THR A 158 11.99 1.23 8.43
CA THR A 158 11.15 0.15 7.84
C THR A 158 11.36 -1.19 8.53
N THR A 159 12.63 -1.59 8.68
CA THR A 159 12.95 -2.89 9.32
C THR A 159 12.47 -2.94 10.76
N LEU A 160 12.63 -1.84 11.51
CA LEU A 160 12.22 -1.79 12.90
C LEU A 160 10.70 -1.84 13.06
N GLN A 161 9.95 -1.11 12.25
CA GLN A 161 8.48 -1.13 12.25
C GLN A 161 7.94 -2.54 11.92
N VAL A 162 8.49 -3.19 10.89
CA VAL A 162 8.09 -4.55 10.50
C VAL A 162 8.45 -5.55 11.61
N ALA A 163 9.67 -5.51 12.11
CA ALA A 163 10.13 -6.42 13.17
C ALA A 163 9.33 -6.25 14.47
N GLY A 164 9.03 -5.00 14.85
CA GLY A 164 8.21 -4.70 16.03
C GLY A 164 6.80 -5.30 15.92
N SER A 165 6.18 -5.18 14.76
CA SER A 165 4.87 -5.75 14.49
C SER A 165 4.88 -7.28 14.48
N VAL A 166 5.91 -7.90 13.87
CA VAL A 166 6.09 -9.36 13.89
C VAL A 166 6.32 -9.89 15.31
N ILE A 167 7.13 -9.22 16.12
CA ILE A 167 7.38 -9.62 17.52
C ILE A 167 6.08 -9.52 18.34
N ALA A 168 5.29 -8.47 18.15
CA ALA A 168 4.02 -8.31 18.85
C ALA A 168 3.01 -9.40 18.48
N ALA A 169 2.88 -9.72 17.18
CA ALA A 169 2.04 -10.83 16.73
C ALA A 169 2.55 -12.18 17.25
N PHE A 170 3.86 -12.40 17.26
CA PHE A 170 4.47 -13.62 17.81
C PHE A 170 4.19 -13.80 19.31
N LYS A 171 4.29 -12.74 20.11
CA LYS A 171 3.91 -12.77 21.54
C LYS A 171 2.46 -13.20 21.72
N TRP A 172 1.54 -12.62 20.94
CA TRP A 172 0.15 -13.00 20.98
C TRP A 172 -0.05 -14.47 20.58
N MET A 173 0.59 -14.93 19.51
CA MET A 173 0.50 -16.32 19.04
C MET A 173 0.95 -17.31 20.15
N VAL A 174 2.04 -17.02 20.86
CA VAL A 174 2.53 -17.86 21.97
C VAL A 174 1.52 -17.88 23.13
N ALA A 175 0.87 -16.75 23.41
CA ALA A 175 -0.14 -16.65 24.47
C ALA A 175 -1.50 -17.27 24.07
N SER A 176 -1.75 -17.45 22.77
CA SER A 176 -3.03 -17.91 22.22
C SER A 176 -2.84 -19.10 21.25
N PRO A 177 -2.28 -20.23 21.69
CA PRO A 177 -1.82 -21.30 20.79
C PRO A 177 -2.94 -22.07 20.07
N ASN A 178 -4.21 -21.87 20.45
CA ASN A 178 -5.35 -22.61 19.94
C ASN A 178 -6.18 -21.83 18.90
N GLU A 179 -5.76 -20.61 18.55
CA GLU A 179 -6.51 -19.76 17.61
C GLU A 179 -6.39 -20.18 16.12
N GLY A 180 -5.51 -21.15 15.84
CA GLY A 180 -5.33 -21.65 14.49
C GLY A 180 -4.54 -20.69 13.59
N VAL A 181 -4.87 -20.66 12.29
CA VAL A 181 -4.23 -19.77 11.31
C VAL A 181 -5.01 -18.45 11.26
N CYS A 182 -4.35 -17.37 11.62
CA CYS A 182 -4.93 -16.03 11.62
C CYS A 182 -4.15 -15.12 10.65
N VAL A 183 -4.86 -14.22 9.98
CA VAL A 183 -4.28 -13.09 9.25
C VAL A 183 -4.24 -11.86 10.16
N PRO A 184 -3.48 -10.80 9.84
CA PRO A 184 -3.39 -9.62 10.69
C PRO A 184 -4.74 -9.00 11.07
N ASP A 185 -5.74 -9.06 10.17
CA ASP A 185 -7.08 -8.52 10.39
C ASP A 185 -7.87 -9.28 11.48
N ASP A 186 -7.48 -10.52 11.78
CA ASP A 186 -8.12 -11.36 12.83
C ASP A 186 -7.52 -11.12 14.21
N LEU A 187 -6.36 -10.45 14.29
CA LEU A 187 -5.64 -10.28 15.54
C LEU A 187 -6.31 -9.24 16.46
N PRO A 188 -6.19 -9.39 17.79
CA PRO A 188 -6.67 -8.39 18.73
C PRO A 188 -5.79 -7.13 18.68
N TRP A 189 -6.07 -6.27 17.71
CA TRP A 189 -5.24 -5.13 17.33
C TRP A 189 -4.78 -4.25 18.51
N LYS A 190 -5.62 -4.09 19.56
CA LYS A 190 -5.26 -3.24 20.72
C LYS A 190 -4.06 -3.77 21.50
N SER A 191 -4.02 -5.07 21.76
CA SER A 191 -2.91 -5.70 22.49
C SER A 191 -1.67 -5.81 21.61
N VAL A 192 -1.85 -6.21 20.34
CA VAL A 192 -0.76 -6.31 19.37
C VAL A 192 -0.12 -4.94 19.15
N LEU A 193 -0.93 -3.89 18.94
CA LEU A 193 -0.45 -2.52 18.79
C LEU A 193 0.28 -2.02 20.05
N ALA A 194 -0.23 -2.35 21.25
CA ALA A 194 0.44 -1.97 22.50
C ALA A 194 1.85 -2.57 22.61
N ASP A 195 2.02 -3.83 22.21
CA ASP A 195 3.33 -4.50 22.18
C ASP A 195 4.26 -3.98 21.07
N ALA A 196 3.71 -3.58 19.92
CA ALA A 196 4.48 -3.01 18.82
C ALA A 196 4.92 -1.55 19.07
N ARG A 197 4.14 -0.81 19.85
CA ARG A 197 4.27 0.64 20.05
C ARG A 197 5.69 1.16 20.34
N PRO A 198 6.54 0.48 21.11
CA PRO A 198 7.90 0.94 21.37
C PRO A 198 8.81 1.00 20.14
N TYR A 199 8.43 0.35 19.03
CA TYR A 199 9.27 0.14 17.85
C TYR A 199 8.75 0.81 16.58
N ILE A 200 7.51 1.29 16.57
CA ILE A 200 6.84 1.74 15.33
C ILE A 200 6.84 3.27 15.16
N GLY A 201 7.38 4.02 16.11
CA GLY A 201 7.40 5.49 16.08
C GLY A 201 6.08 6.15 16.50
N GLU A 202 5.92 7.42 16.14
CA GLU A 202 4.73 8.20 16.47
C GLU A 202 3.50 7.69 15.72
N ILE A 203 2.40 7.44 16.43
CA ILE A 203 1.11 7.17 15.82
C ILE A 203 0.46 8.50 15.46
N HIS A 204 0.18 8.69 14.17
CA HIS A 204 -0.50 9.84 13.63
C HIS A 204 -1.84 9.43 13.04
N SER A 205 -2.89 10.23 13.31
CA SER A 205 -4.23 9.99 12.79
C SER A 205 -4.91 11.33 12.55
N ALA A 206 -5.19 11.67 11.29
CA ALA A 206 -5.70 12.97 10.92
C ALA A 206 -6.55 12.93 9.64
N PRO A 207 -7.53 13.85 9.51
CA PRO A 207 -8.25 14.02 8.25
C PRO A 207 -7.36 14.65 7.19
N THR A 208 -7.72 14.41 5.93
CA THR A 208 -7.14 15.06 4.76
C THR A 208 -8.24 15.41 3.77
N ASP A 209 -8.08 16.51 3.07
CA ASP A 209 -8.95 16.92 1.97
C ASP A 209 -8.40 16.48 0.58
N TRP A 210 -7.37 15.64 0.58
CA TRP A 210 -6.78 15.12 -0.63
C TRP A 210 -7.74 14.20 -1.39
N ASP A 211 -7.75 14.31 -2.70
CA ASP A 211 -8.37 13.37 -3.61
C ASP A 211 -7.50 13.18 -4.87
N PRO A 212 -7.65 12.09 -5.62
CA PRO A 212 -6.76 11.79 -6.75
C PRO A 212 -6.94 12.72 -7.96
N LEU A 213 -7.96 13.56 -7.98
CA LEU A 213 -8.22 14.54 -9.06
C LEU A 213 -7.65 15.92 -8.75
N LYS A 214 -7.47 16.25 -7.46
CA LYS A 214 -6.80 17.48 -7.04
C LYS A 214 -5.40 17.56 -7.63
N THR A 215 -4.93 18.74 -7.95
CA THR A 215 -3.57 18.98 -8.48
C THR A 215 -3.22 18.27 -9.79
N ARG A 216 -4.19 17.62 -10.46
CA ARG A 216 -3.98 17.10 -11.80
C ARG A 216 -3.98 18.23 -12.82
N ASN A 217 -2.78 18.66 -13.19
CA ASN A 217 -2.60 19.62 -14.28
C ASN A 217 -2.37 18.86 -15.58
N ASP A 218 -3.17 19.18 -16.61
CA ASP A 218 -2.86 18.77 -17.96
C ASP A 218 -1.75 19.69 -18.49
N LEU A 219 -0.53 19.17 -18.57
CA LEU A 219 0.62 19.92 -19.10
C LEU A 219 0.50 20.22 -20.59
N PHE A 220 -0.32 19.44 -21.30
CA PHE A 220 -0.52 19.56 -22.74
C PHE A 220 -2.01 19.52 -23.06
N PRO A 221 -2.77 20.60 -22.75
CA PRO A 221 -4.19 20.67 -23.07
C PRO A 221 -4.42 20.47 -24.58
N GLY A 222 -5.25 19.48 -24.93
CA GLY A 222 -5.52 19.12 -26.33
C GLY A 222 -4.67 17.97 -26.88
N PHE A 223 -3.59 17.59 -26.20
CA PHE A 223 -2.84 16.35 -26.48
C PHE A 223 -3.12 15.27 -25.40
N GLY A 224 -3.61 15.69 -24.25
CA GLY A 224 -3.90 14.83 -23.13
C GLY A 224 -5.13 13.95 -23.35
N ASN A 225 -5.04 12.71 -22.96
CA ASN A 225 -6.13 11.76 -23.00
C ASN A 225 -6.98 11.91 -21.71
N THR A 226 -7.69 13.05 -21.58
CA THR A 226 -8.58 13.35 -20.44
C THR A 226 -9.75 12.36 -20.32
N SER A 227 -10.02 11.57 -21.37
CA SER A 227 -11.03 10.52 -21.37
C SER A 227 -10.74 9.36 -20.41
N ARG A 228 -9.56 9.32 -19.80
CA ARG A 228 -9.17 8.28 -18.84
C ARG A 228 -9.68 8.53 -17.43
N LEU A 229 -10.03 9.76 -17.07
CA LEU A 229 -10.47 10.12 -15.72
C LEU A 229 -11.99 9.99 -15.59
N ASP A 230 -12.45 9.59 -14.41
CA ASP A 230 -13.85 9.67 -14.03
C ASP A 230 -14.07 10.89 -13.15
N LEU A 231 -14.56 11.98 -13.75
CA LEU A 231 -14.81 13.23 -13.03
C LEU A 231 -16.08 13.20 -12.19
N THR A 232 -16.92 12.18 -12.34
CA THR A 232 -18.19 12.05 -11.61
C THR A 232 -18.04 11.29 -10.31
N ASP A 233 -16.94 10.54 -10.16
CA ASP A 233 -16.61 9.81 -8.94
C ASP A 233 -15.07 9.79 -8.78
N PRO A 234 -14.50 10.63 -7.91
CA PRO A 234 -13.07 10.71 -7.74
C PRO A 234 -12.44 9.41 -7.22
N TRP A 235 -13.23 8.55 -6.60
CA TRP A 235 -12.73 7.36 -5.90
C TRP A 235 -12.59 6.13 -6.79
N GLN A 236 -12.86 6.24 -8.08
CA GLN A 236 -12.58 5.17 -9.03
C GLN A 236 -11.08 4.93 -9.19
N PHE A 237 -10.63 3.68 -9.15
CA PHE A 237 -9.21 3.30 -9.21
C PHE A 237 -8.46 3.95 -10.39
N LYS A 238 -9.09 4.06 -11.55
CA LYS A 238 -8.48 4.73 -12.71
C LYS A 238 -8.03 6.17 -12.45
N ASN A 239 -8.64 6.86 -11.48
CA ASN A 239 -8.26 8.22 -11.11
C ASN A 239 -6.97 8.27 -10.27
N PHE A 240 -6.60 7.16 -9.65
CA PHE A 240 -5.33 7.05 -8.92
C PHE A 240 -4.16 6.75 -9.85
N LEU A 241 -4.41 6.07 -10.98
CA LEU A 241 -3.34 5.73 -11.91
C LEU A 241 -2.61 6.98 -12.41
N SER A 242 -1.29 6.95 -12.31
CA SER A 242 -0.43 7.89 -12.98
C SER A 242 -0.15 7.40 -14.40
N PRO A 243 -0.18 8.27 -15.43
CA PRO A 243 0.26 7.87 -16.75
C PRO A 243 1.71 7.38 -16.65
N THR A 244 1.94 6.13 -16.98
CA THR A 244 3.29 5.65 -17.24
C THR A 244 3.80 6.38 -18.48
N PRO A 245 5.03 6.88 -18.50
CA PRO A 245 5.66 7.25 -19.74
C PRO A 245 5.62 6.01 -20.66
N SER A 246 4.94 6.15 -21.79
CA SER A 246 4.89 5.12 -22.84
C SER A 246 6.25 4.92 -23.47
#